data_a4ce8f48c6fcbff270cea0786b97b8a0
#
_entry.id   a4ce8f48c6fcbff270cea0786b97b8a0
#
_cell.length_a   1.000
_cell.length_b   1.000
_cell.length_c   1.000
_cell.angle_alpha   90.00
_cell.angle_beta   90.00
_cell.angle_gamma   90.00
#
_symmetry.space_group_name_H-M   'P 1'
#
loop_
_entity.id
_entity.type
_entity.pdbx_description
1 polymer ?
#
loop_
_entity_poly.entity_id
_entity_poly.type
_entity_poly.pdbx_seq_one_letter_code
_entity_poly.pdbx_strand_id
1 'polypeptide(L)'
;MTPEIRRRIHAFRNALVLAADTRSNECFRMGRWQELNAFPHGCCDLASNFLAQYLQDGDPSLKPVIIHMETTEDFRKEYRSTIKSHVIVEVTGWFVDLTLNQFAEYQDRVVIDDRTGPLGTLLRRIHGSGGTATERSIQLDAGLD
;
A
#
# COMPACT_ATOMS: atom_id res chain seq x y z
N MET A 1 -8.82 5.14 -14.46
CA MET A 1 -7.33 5.10 -14.33
C MET A 1 -6.72 5.24 -15.70
N THR A 2 -5.96 6.28 -15.91
CA THR A 2 -5.32 6.53 -17.21
C THR A 2 -4.09 5.64 -17.40
N PRO A 3 -3.71 5.33 -18.65
CA PRO A 3 -2.48 4.57 -18.91
C PRO A 3 -1.23 5.25 -18.35
N GLU A 4 -1.19 6.57 -18.36
CA GLU A 4 -0.06 7.31 -17.80
C GLU A 4 0.07 7.13 -16.29
N ILE A 5 -1.04 7.22 -15.58
CA ILE A 5 -1.03 7.00 -14.12
C ILE A 5 -0.61 5.58 -13.81
N ARG A 6 -1.09 4.59 -14.56
CA ARG A 6 -0.66 3.19 -14.40
C ARG A 6 0.84 3.05 -14.58
N ARG A 7 1.41 3.64 -15.62
CA ARG A 7 2.85 3.59 -15.87
C ARG A 7 3.64 4.22 -14.72
N ARG A 8 3.15 5.33 -14.18
CA ARG A 8 3.80 6.00 -13.06
C ARG A 8 3.78 5.14 -11.80
N ILE A 9 2.68 4.45 -11.55
CA ILE A 9 2.57 3.54 -10.41
C ILE A 9 3.58 2.40 -10.54
N HIS A 10 3.65 1.75 -11.70
CA HIS A 10 4.60 0.67 -11.95
C HIS A 10 6.04 1.15 -11.85
N ALA A 11 6.33 2.32 -12.43
CA ALA A 11 7.67 2.92 -12.35
C ALA A 11 8.05 3.22 -10.90
N PHE A 12 7.12 3.70 -10.10
CA PHE A 12 7.37 3.98 -8.69
C PHE A 12 7.71 2.69 -7.92
N ARG A 13 6.95 1.62 -8.13
CA ARG A 13 7.26 0.35 -7.49
C ARG A 13 8.62 -0.17 -7.91
N ASN A 14 8.96 -0.09 -9.19
CA ASN A 14 10.28 -0.49 -9.66
C ASN A 14 11.39 0.31 -8.99
N ALA A 15 11.18 1.60 -8.78
CA ALA A 15 12.13 2.45 -8.06
C ALA A 15 12.29 2.01 -6.60
N LEU A 16 11.19 1.63 -5.94
CA LEU A 16 11.25 1.10 -4.57
C LEU A 16 12.06 -0.20 -4.51
N VAL A 17 11.83 -1.11 -5.46
CA VAL A 17 12.58 -2.37 -5.52
C VAL A 17 14.06 -2.10 -5.72
N LEU A 18 14.41 -1.22 -6.65
CA LEU A 18 15.81 -0.85 -6.88
C LEU A 18 16.43 -0.21 -5.65
N ALA A 19 15.71 0.67 -4.98
CA ALA A 19 16.20 1.32 -3.77
C ALA A 19 16.45 0.30 -2.66
N ALA A 20 15.55 -0.67 -2.49
CA ALA A 20 15.71 -1.72 -1.50
C ALA A 20 16.88 -2.64 -1.80
N ASP A 21 17.12 -2.95 -3.08
CA ASP A 21 18.18 -3.89 -3.50
C ASP A 21 19.56 -3.25 -3.54
N THR A 22 19.65 -1.99 -3.98
CA THR A 22 20.95 -1.34 -4.23
C THR A 22 21.43 -0.48 -3.07
N ARG A 23 20.52 -0.04 -2.21
CA ARG A 23 20.83 0.78 -1.05
C ARG A 23 20.92 -0.11 0.17
N SER A 24 22.11 -0.58 0.47
CA SER A 24 22.34 -1.36 1.67
C SER A 24 21.96 -0.55 2.92
N ASN A 25 21.95 -1.19 4.04
CA ASN A 25 21.44 -0.74 5.32
C ASN A 25 21.74 0.71 5.71
N GLU A 26 22.80 1.31 5.20
CA GLU A 26 23.19 2.66 5.62
C GLU A 26 22.21 3.74 5.17
N CYS A 27 21.67 3.62 3.95
CA CYS A 27 20.79 4.64 3.39
C CYS A 27 19.39 4.61 4.00
N PHE A 28 19.00 3.49 4.61
CA PHE A 28 17.65 3.30 5.15
C PHE A 28 17.60 3.28 6.68
N ARG A 29 18.63 3.80 7.33
CA ARG A 29 18.66 3.88 8.79
C ARG A 29 17.98 5.13 9.34
N MET A 30 17.67 6.09 8.49
CA MET A 30 17.09 7.36 8.90
C MET A 30 15.59 7.37 8.61
N GLY A 31 14.79 7.65 9.65
CA GLY A 31 13.35 7.78 9.51
C GLY A 31 12.72 6.55 8.89
N ARG A 32 11.73 6.77 8.06
CA ARG A 32 10.95 5.70 7.44
C ARG A 32 11.69 4.89 6.39
N TRP A 33 12.81 5.39 5.88
CA TRP A 33 13.59 4.68 4.86
C TRP A 33 14.07 3.32 5.34
N GLN A 34 14.23 3.16 6.65
CA GLN A 34 14.58 1.87 7.24
C GLN A 34 13.58 0.77 6.93
N GLU A 35 12.31 1.12 6.75
CA GLU A 35 11.25 0.16 6.44
C GLU A 35 11.47 -0.54 5.10
N LEU A 36 12.22 0.04 4.17
CA LEU A 36 12.50 -0.56 2.87
C LEU A 36 13.45 -1.76 2.93
N ASN A 37 14.14 -1.97 4.04
CA ASN A 37 15.14 -3.04 4.16
C ASN A 37 14.56 -4.42 3.89
N ALA A 38 13.29 -4.64 4.18
CA ALA A 38 12.62 -5.92 3.99
C ALA A 38 11.52 -5.88 2.92
N PHE A 39 11.58 -4.90 2.01
CA PHE A 39 10.54 -4.71 0.98
C PHE A 39 10.24 -6.01 0.23
N PRO A 40 8.97 -6.41 0.01
CA PRO A 40 7.75 -5.68 0.36
C PRO A 40 7.24 -5.86 1.79
N HIS A 41 7.89 -6.68 2.61
CA HIS A 41 7.43 -6.98 3.96
C HIS A 41 7.58 -5.78 4.89
N GLY A 42 6.50 -5.47 5.63
CA GLY A 42 6.50 -4.36 6.58
C GLY A 42 6.51 -2.97 5.96
N CYS A 43 6.31 -2.87 4.65
CA CYS A 43 6.45 -1.61 3.90
C CYS A 43 5.14 -0.99 3.45
N CYS A 44 3.99 -1.57 3.78
CA CYS A 44 2.73 -1.12 3.19
C CYS A 44 2.44 0.35 3.52
N ASP A 45 2.73 0.77 4.72
CA ASP A 45 2.49 2.16 5.13
C ASP A 45 3.44 3.13 4.43
N LEU A 46 4.73 2.84 4.44
CA LEU A 46 5.72 3.66 3.75
C LEU A 46 5.46 3.72 2.25
N ALA A 47 5.27 2.57 1.61
CA ALA A 47 5.06 2.49 0.17
C ALA A 47 3.79 3.25 -0.25
N SER A 48 2.70 3.10 0.50
CA SER A 48 1.45 3.78 0.21
C SER A 48 1.56 5.30 0.37
N ASN A 49 2.16 5.77 1.47
CA ASN A 49 2.31 7.20 1.70
C ASN A 49 3.21 7.85 0.66
N PHE A 50 4.32 7.22 0.32
CA PHE A 50 5.24 7.78 -0.68
C PHE A 50 4.65 7.71 -2.09
N LEU A 51 3.92 6.64 -2.43
CA LEU A 51 3.22 6.59 -3.71
C LEU A 51 2.19 7.69 -3.82
N ALA A 52 1.38 7.88 -2.78
CA ALA A 52 0.37 8.93 -2.77
C ALA A 52 1.01 10.31 -2.96
N GLN A 53 2.10 10.59 -2.27
CA GLN A 53 2.82 11.84 -2.42
C GLN A 53 3.37 12.01 -3.84
N TYR A 54 3.97 10.97 -4.39
CA TYR A 54 4.50 10.98 -5.76
C TYR A 54 3.39 11.29 -6.78
N LEU A 55 2.23 10.66 -6.64
CA LEU A 55 1.11 10.91 -7.55
C LEU A 55 0.59 12.34 -7.40
N GLN A 56 0.43 12.83 -6.17
CA GLN A 56 -0.04 14.17 -5.88
C GLN A 56 0.92 15.25 -6.40
N ASP A 57 2.22 15.04 -6.24
CA ASP A 57 3.23 15.98 -6.74
C ASP A 57 3.19 16.09 -8.27
N GLY A 58 2.92 14.99 -8.95
CA GLY A 58 2.80 15.01 -10.41
C GLY A 58 1.49 15.58 -10.92
N ASP A 59 0.41 15.44 -10.16
CA ASP A 59 -0.91 15.96 -10.50
C ASP A 59 -1.72 16.19 -9.22
N PRO A 60 -1.72 17.43 -8.69
CA PRO A 60 -2.45 17.74 -7.45
C PRO A 60 -3.95 17.49 -7.51
N SER A 61 -4.54 17.42 -8.69
CA SER A 61 -5.97 17.16 -8.85
C SER A 61 -6.36 15.71 -8.48
N LEU A 62 -5.40 14.80 -8.44
CA LEU A 62 -5.68 13.40 -8.13
C LEU A 62 -6.15 13.18 -6.69
N LYS A 63 -5.66 13.97 -5.75
CA LYS A 63 -6.04 13.92 -4.32
C LYS A 63 -6.05 12.50 -3.74
N PRO A 64 -4.92 11.79 -3.80
CA PRO A 64 -4.89 10.43 -3.25
C PRO A 64 -5.06 10.44 -1.74
N VAL A 65 -5.68 9.38 -1.21
CA VAL A 65 -5.82 9.17 0.23
C VAL A 65 -5.27 7.81 0.61
N ILE A 66 -4.90 7.68 1.87
CA ILE A 66 -4.39 6.43 2.43
C ILE A 66 -5.56 5.70 3.09
N ILE A 67 -5.66 4.39 2.86
CA ILE A 67 -6.64 3.55 3.54
C ILE A 67 -5.89 2.58 4.44
N HIS A 68 -6.16 2.65 5.73
CA HIS A 68 -5.63 1.74 6.73
C HIS A 68 -6.69 0.71 7.10
N MET A 69 -6.37 -0.56 6.94
CA MET A 69 -7.26 -1.68 7.23
C MET A 69 -6.80 -2.45 8.45
N GLU A 70 -7.76 -2.87 9.29
CA GLU A 70 -7.50 -3.79 10.38
C GLU A 70 -8.52 -4.92 10.32
N THR A 71 -8.02 -6.16 10.36
CA THR A 71 -8.85 -7.35 10.31
C THR A 71 -9.20 -7.83 11.71
N THR A 72 -10.17 -8.74 11.79
CA THR A 72 -10.51 -9.44 13.01
C THR A 72 -10.03 -10.88 12.96
N GLU A 73 -10.00 -11.54 14.10
CA GLU A 73 -9.70 -12.96 14.17
C GLU A 73 -10.70 -13.78 13.34
N ASP A 74 -11.98 -13.41 13.40
CA ASP A 74 -13.04 -14.07 12.61
C ASP A 74 -12.76 -13.95 11.11
N PHE A 75 -12.35 -12.78 10.65
CA PHE A 75 -11.94 -12.59 9.25
C PHE A 75 -10.81 -13.55 8.87
N ARG A 76 -9.77 -13.60 9.68
CA ARG A 76 -8.59 -14.43 9.38
C ARG A 76 -8.92 -15.91 9.35
N LYS A 77 -9.81 -16.36 10.21
CA LYS A 77 -10.26 -17.75 10.21
C LYS A 77 -11.16 -18.07 9.01
N GLU A 78 -12.13 -17.22 8.74
CA GLU A 78 -13.09 -17.41 7.67
C GLU A 78 -12.43 -17.47 6.30
N TYR A 79 -11.51 -16.55 6.03
CA TYR A 79 -10.86 -16.43 4.72
C TYR A 79 -9.46 -17.01 4.67
N ARG A 80 -9.02 -17.65 5.75
CA ARG A 80 -7.66 -18.20 5.88
C ARG A 80 -6.61 -17.16 5.53
N SER A 81 -6.78 -15.95 6.04
CA SER A 81 -5.93 -14.82 5.72
C SER A 81 -4.83 -14.62 6.74
N THR A 82 -3.66 -14.21 6.26
CA THR A 82 -2.54 -13.82 7.09
C THR A 82 -2.52 -12.31 7.36
N ILE A 83 -3.45 -11.56 6.79
CA ILE A 83 -3.49 -10.11 6.94
C ILE A 83 -4.04 -9.73 8.31
N LYS A 84 -3.21 -9.10 9.15
CA LYS A 84 -3.66 -8.50 10.41
C LYS A 84 -4.02 -7.04 10.22
N SER A 85 -3.15 -6.29 9.56
CA SER A 85 -3.41 -4.91 9.15
C SER A 85 -2.75 -4.68 7.81
N HIS A 86 -3.20 -3.68 7.07
CA HIS A 86 -2.64 -3.35 5.77
C HIS A 86 -2.97 -1.91 5.40
N VAL A 87 -2.16 -1.32 4.53
CA VAL A 87 -2.32 0.05 4.08
C VAL A 87 -2.23 0.10 2.56
N ILE A 88 -3.17 0.77 1.93
CA ILE A 88 -3.22 0.95 0.47
C ILE A 88 -3.52 2.41 0.13
N VAL A 89 -3.51 2.72 -1.16
CA VAL A 89 -3.86 4.05 -1.68
C VAL A 89 -5.18 3.97 -2.42
N GLU A 90 -6.03 4.98 -2.23
CA GLU A 90 -7.19 5.23 -3.11
C GLU A 90 -6.93 6.51 -3.88
N VAL A 91 -7.07 6.46 -5.20
CA VAL A 91 -6.91 7.61 -6.08
C VAL A 91 -7.92 7.53 -7.21
N THR A 92 -8.71 8.58 -7.38
CA THR A 92 -9.75 8.70 -8.43
C THR A 92 -10.70 7.50 -8.50
N GLY A 93 -11.06 6.94 -7.34
CA GLY A 93 -11.95 5.79 -7.25
C GLY A 93 -11.28 4.44 -7.49
N TRP A 94 -9.96 4.41 -7.61
CA TRP A 94 -9.18 3.19 -7.78
C TRP A 94 -8.36 2.90 -6.55
N PHE A 95 -8.22 1.61 -6.24
CA PHE A 95 -7.34 1.15 -5.17
C PHE A 95 -6.00 0.72 -5.75
N VAL A 96 -4.92 1.09 -5.10
CA VAL A 96 -3.56 0.74 -5.52
C VAL A 96 -2.80 0.13 -4.35
N ASP A 97 -2.19 -1.02 -4.60
CA ASP A 97 -1.40 -1.73 -3.61
C ASP A 97 -0.09 -2.21 -4.22
N LEU A 98 1.02 -1.80 -3.65
CA LEU A 98 2.37 -2.16 -4.12
C LEU A 98 3.01 -3.26 -3.28
N THR A 99 2.38 -3.68 -2.20
CA THR A 99 2.98 -4.61 -1.23
C THR A 99 2.08 -5.77 -0.86
N LEU A 100 0.99 -5.99 -1.61
CA LEU A 100 0.05 -7.07 -1.29
C LEU A 100 0.73 -8.44 -1.31
N ASN A 101 1.75 -8.60 -2.14
CA ASN A 101 2.51 -9.84 -2.23
C ASN A 101 3.38 -10.14 -0.99
N GLN A 102 3.40 -9.27 0.02
CA GLN A 102 3.99 -9.62 1.32
C GLN A 102 3.18 -10.70 2.05
N PHE A 103 1.90 -10.85 1.69
CA PHE A 103 1.03 -11.88 2.27
C PHE A 103 1.03 -13.12 1.38
N ALA A 104 1.12 -14.29 2.02
CA ALA A 104 1.29 -15.55 1.30
C ALA A 104 0.14 -15.87 0.34
N GLU A 105 -1.05 -15.38 0.62
CA GLU A 105 -2.24 -15.62 -0.20
C GLU A 105 -2.31 -14.77 -1.48
N TYR A 106 -1.37 -13.83 -1.68
CA TYR A 106 -1.34 -12.95 -2.85
C TYR A 106 0.02 -13.00 -3.52
N GLN A 107 0.01 -12.95 -4.86
CA GLN A 107 1.24 -13.04 -5.65
C GLN A 107 1.52 -11.80 -6.49
N ASP A 108 0.51 -11.02 -6.81
CA ASP A 108 0.66 -9.85 -7.67
C ASP A 108 1.47 -8.76 -6.99
N ARG A 109 2.46 -8.25 -7.71
CA ARG A 109 3.38 -7.22 -7.20
C ARG A 109 2.80 -5.82 -7.24
N VAL A 110 1.90 -5.58 -8.17
CA VAL A 110 1.18 -4.32 -8.32
C VAL A 110 -0.28 -4.66 -8.55
N VAL A 111 -1.14 -4.14 -7.68
CA VAL A 111 -2.58 -4.28 -7.84
C VAL A 111 -3.17 -2.90 -8.05
N ILE A 112 -3.85 -2.70 -9.16
CA ILE A 112 -4.58 -1.48 -9.49
C ILE A 112 -6.00 -1.90 -9.83
N ASP A 113 -6.90 -1.56 -8.96
CA ASP A 113 -8.23 -2.15 -8.92
C ASP A 113 -9.30 -1.10 -8.79
N ASP A 114 -10.46 -1.35 -9.37
CA ASP A 114 -11.67 -0.66 -8.95
C ASP A 114 -12.33 -1.45 -7.81
N ARG A 115 -13.54 -1.07 -7.44
CA ARG A 115 -14.24 -1.72 -6.30
C ARG A 115 -14.65 -3.15 -6.56
N THR A 116 -14.56 -3.64 -7.80
CA THR A 116 -14.97 -4.99 -8.17
C THR A 116 -13.82 -5.99 -8.12
N GLY A 117 -12.58 -5.53 -8.00
CA GLY A 117 -11.39 -6.37 -7.99
C GLY A 117 -11.01 -6.91 -6.61
N PRO A 118 -9.80 -7.51 -6.49
CA PRO A 118 -9.33 -8.11 -5.25
C PRO A 118 -9.30 -7.17 -4.05
N LEU A 119 -8.90 -5.91 -4.23
CA LEU A 119 -8.83 -4.95 -3.12
C LEU A 119 -10.21 -4.52 -2.64
N GLY A 120 -11.13 -4.25 -3.56
CA GLY A 120 -12.51 -3.95 -3.20
C GLY A 120 -13.18 -5.12 -2.49
N THR A 121 -12.92 -6.33 -2.96
CA THR A 121 -13.39 -7.56 -2.30
C THR A 121 -12.83 -7.71 -0.91
N LEU A 122 -11.52 -7.48 -0.74
CA LEU A 122 -10.85 -7.53 0.56
C LEU A 122 -11.49 -6.55 1.54
N LEU A 123 -11.69 -5.30 1.13
CA LEU A 123 -12.30 -4.28 1.98
C LEU A 123 -13.71 -4.68 2.42
N ARG A 124 -14.53 -5.21 1.50
CA ARG A 124 -15.89 -5.66 1.85
C ARG A 124 -15.87 -6.83 2.85
N ARG A 125 -14.95 -7.76 2.67
CA ARG A 125 -14.82 -8.93 3.58
C ARG A 125 -14.36 -8.49 4.95
N ILE A 126 -13.41 -7.57 5.03
CA ILE A 126 -12.94 -7.02 6.31
C ILE A 126 -14.09 -6.33 7.03
N HIS A 127 -14.81 -5.47 6.34
CA HIS A 127 -15.95 -4.76 6.93
C HIS A 127 -17.04 -5.73 7.38
N GLY A 128 -17.38 -6.70 6.54
CA GLY A 128 -18.42 -7.70 6.86
C GLY A 128 -18.06 -8.61 8.03
N SER A 129 -16.78 -8.72 8.38
CA SER A 129 -16.31 -9.54 9.52
C SER A 129 -15.97 -8.70 10.75
N GLY A 130 -16.42 -7.45 10.81
CA GLY A 130 -16.24 -6.59 11.96
C GLY A 130 -14.93 -5.84 12.01
N GLY A 131 -14.11 -5.90 10.96
CA GLY A 131 -12.89 -5.12 10.85
C GLY A 131 -13.15 -3.69 10.41
N THR A 132 -12.08 -2.91 10.29
CA THR A 132 -12.18 -1.48 9.97
C THR A 132 -11.33 -1.12 8.75
N ALA A 133 -11.77 -0.10 8.03
CA ALA A 133 -11.00 0.56 6.98
C ALA A 133 -11.16 2.07 7.18
N THR A 134 -10.05 2.76 7.43
CA THR A 134 -10.06 4.18 7.80
C THR A 134 -9.23 4.98 6.80
N GLU A 135 -9.80 6.08 6.31
CA GLU A 135 -9.07 7.00 5.45
C GLU A 135 -8.13 7.87 6.28
N ARG A 136 -6.93 8.09 5.77
CA ARG A 136 -5.92 8.94 6.39
C ARG A 136 -5.30 9.87 5.36
N SER A 137 -4.81 11.01 5.83
CA SER A 137 -3.97 11.88 5.01
C SER A 137 -2.56 11.31 4.86
N ILE A 138 -1.83 11.79 3.86
CA ILE A 138 -0.45 11.37 3.61
C ILE A 138 0.43 11.74 4.80
N GLN A 139 1.25 10.80 5.27
CA GLN A 139 2.20 10.99 6.36
C GLN A 139 3.56 10.43 5.96
N LEU A 140 4.50 11.32 5.65
CA LEU A 140 5.83 10.91 5.16
C LEU A 140 6.86 10.79 6.29
N ASP A 141 6.67 11.51 7.36
CA ASP A 141 7.66 11.67 8.43
C ASP A 141 7.19 11.13 9.78
N ALA A 142 6.11 10.34 9.80
CA ALA A 142 5.50 9.87 11.04
C ALA A 142 6.45 9.04 11.91
N GLY A 143 7.52 8.49 11.33
CA GLY A 143 8.50 7.70 12.07
C GLY A 143 9.71 8.50 12.53
N LEU A 144 9.74 9.80 12.30
CA LEU A 144 10.90 10.64 12.62
C LEU A 144 10.80 11.35 13.98
N ASP A 145 9.65 11.36 14.56
CA ASP A 145 9.41 12.08 15.84
C ASP A 145 9.84 11.31 17.07
#